data_89b0716c91cb0fb72879f481ba3965b1
#
_entry.id   89b0716c91cb0fb72879f481ba3965b1
#
_cell.length_a   1.000
_cell.length_b   1.000
_cell.length_c   1.000
_cell.angle_alpha   90.00
_cell.angle_beta   90.00
_cell.angle_gamma   90.00
#
_symmetry.space_group_name_H-M   'P 1'
#
loop_
_entity.id
_entity.type
_entity.pdbx_description
1 polymer ?
#
loop_
_entity_poly.entity_id
_entity_poly.type
_entity_poly.pdbx_seq_one_letter_code
_entity_poly.pdbx_strand_id
1 'polypeptide(L)'
;ECGAGILLSSGNTEKMDLVTEVKDTDSDEWTRVSVTITIASQTEVTTAFFLDNMQGWAYFSCFQLEKSAAANKFNMLRNAFFEEAFNATGENGWKLSQGESADQIVTDSVKGKCARLRGNLSKNKNLMQTVKVSGKEGDVFVFGCSVKADAIPGRIFRVRAVVHFTDKTTTETIVNCNPYVTEWQFVNGVILTRKDGSTTNKTYESIQIYLEYQKQQNDAFFT
;
A
#
# COMPACT_ATOMS: atom_id res chain seq x y z
N GLU A 1 -18.35 -25.73 -9.44
CA GLU A 1 -16.98 -25.42 -9.90
C GLU A 1 -16.04 -25.60 -8.71
N CYS A 2 -14.84 -26.11 -8.97
CA CYS A 2 -13.84 -26.29 -7.93
C CYS A 2 -12.73 -25.25 -8.13
N GLY A 3 -12.23 -24.62 -7.05
CA GLY A 3 -11.17 -23.66 -7.19
C GLY A 3 -10.91 -22.79 -5.96
N ALA A 4 -9.87 -21.98 -6.04
CA ALA A 4 -9.58 -20.93 -5.09
C ALA A 4 -9.87 -19.56 -5.73
N GLY A 5 -10.54 -18.68 -5.02
CA GLY A 5 -10.92 -17.41 -5.63
C GLY A 5 -11.38 -16.34 -4.67
N ILE A 6 -11.88 -15.26 -5.25
CA ILE A 6 -12.47 -14.13 -4.55
C ILE A 6 -13.92 -13.94 -4.95
N LEU A 7 -14.74 -13.57 -4.00
CA LEU A 7 -16.13 -13.22 -4.18
C LEU A 7 -16.33 -11.77 -3.77
N LEU A 8 -17.11 -11.05 -4.53
CA LEU A 8 -17.54 -9.69 -4.23
C LEU A 8 -19.06 -9.64 -4.30
N SER A 9 -19.71 -9.22 -3.22
CA SER A 9 -21.17 -9.10 -3.16
C SER A 9 -21.61 -7.77 -2.58
N SER A 10 -22.78 -7.30 -3.04
CA SER A 10 -23.44 -6.10 -2.53
C SER A 10 -24.94 -6.20 -2.77
N GLY A 11 -25.71 -6.26 -1.71
CA GLY A 11 -27.14 -6.54 -1.79
C GLY A 11 -27.41 -7.89 -2.47
N ASN A 12 -28.20 -7.87 -3.56
CA ASN A 12 -28.50 -9.06 -4.34
C ASN A 12 -27.53 -9.31 -5.53
N THR A 13 -26.47 -8.50 -5.63
CA THR A 13 -25.48 -8.66 -6.69
C THR A 13 -24.26 -9.38 -6.13
N GLU A 14 -23.92 -10.50 -6.74
CA GLU A 14 -22.77 -11.31 -6.39
C GLU A 14 -22.00 -11.70 -7.66
N LYS A 15 -20.69 -11.59 -7.59
CA LYS A 15 -19.78 -12.11 -8.62
C LYS A 15 -18.56 -12.72 -7.99
N MET A 16 -18.02 -13.74 -8.63
CA MET A 16 -16.79 -14.40 -8.23
C MET A 16 -15.82 -14.49 -9.40
N ASP A 17 -14.55 -14.55 -9.07
CA ASP A 17 -13.48 -14.94 -9.98
C ASP A 17 -12.63 -16.00 -9.29
N LEU A 18 -12.35 -17.09 -9.99
CA LEU A 18 -11.67 -18.23 -9.41
C LEU A 18 -10.63 -18.84 -10.37
N VAL A 19 -9.62 -19.40 -9.80
CA VAL A 19 -8.63 -20.22 -10.51
C VAL A 19 -9.10 -21.68 -10.46
N THR A 20 -9.54 -22.19 -11.59
CA THR A 20 -10.06 -23.56 -11.72
C THR A 20 -8.98 -24.58 -12.05
N GLU A 21 -7.87 -24.14 -12.65
CA GLU A 21 -6.73 -25.01 -12.93
C GLU A 21 -5.78 -25.03 -11.73
N VAL A 22 -5.94 -26.03 -10.88
CA VAL A 22 -4.91 -26.39 -9.92
C VAL A 22 -3.87 -27.19 -10.70
N LYS A 23 -2.79 -26.54 -11.06
CA LYS A 23 -1.58 -27.24 -11.49
C LYS A 23 -1.03 -27.98 -10.29
N ASP A 24 -0.83 -29.28 -10.51
CA ASP A 24 -0.27 -30.20 -9.53
C ASP A 24 0.99 -29.61 -8.88
N THR A 25 0.90 -29.43 -7.59
CA THR A 25 1.86 -29.37 -6.50
C THR A 25 3.09 -28.46 -6.54
N ASP A 26 3.61 -27.97 -7.64
CA ASP A 26 4.91 -27.28 -7.65
C ASP A 26 4.99 -25.99 -8.48
N SER A 27 3.87 -25.38 -8.87
CA SER A 27 3.95 -24.05 -9.47
C SER A 27 3.86 -22.99 -8.38
N ASP A 28 4.99 -22.44 -7.98
CA ASP A 28 5.10 -21.26 -7.09
C ASP A 28 4.60 -19.96 -7.77
N GLU A 29 3.80 -20.09 -8.81
CA GLU A 29 3.32 -18.94 -9.58
C GLU A 29 2.04 -18.36 -8.98
N TRP A 30 2.12 -17.11 -8.59
CA TRP A 30 0.97 -16.33 -8.18
C TRP A 30 0.08 -15.98 -9.37
N THR A 31 -1.21 -16.33 -9.26
CA THR A 31 -2.21 -15.96 -10.26
C THR A 31 -3.06 -14.80 -9.75
N ARG A 32 -3.20 -13.75 -10.56
CA ARG A 32 -4.08 -12.63 -10.21
C ARG A 32 -5.51 -12.96 -10.60
N VAL A 33 -6.39 -12.88 -9.61
CA VAL A 33 -7.85 -12.91 -9.81
C VAL A 33 -8.43 -11.51 -9.60
N SER A 34 -9.46 -11.16 -10.35
CA SER A 34 -10.13 -9.86 -10.22
C SER A 34 -11.61 -9.97 -10.54
N VAL A 35 -12.43 -9.34 -9.73
CA VAL A 35 -13.88 -9.30 -9.91
C VAL A 35 -14.38 -7.84 -9.86
N THR A 36 -15.34 -7.51 -10.70
CA THR A 36 -15.98 -6.19 -10.73
C THR A 36 -17.48 -6.34 -10.62
N ILE A 37 -18.10 -5.61 -9.68
CA ILE A 37 -19.55 -5.46 -9.58
C ILE A 37 -19.94 -4.00 -9.79
N THR A 38 -21.15 -3.79 -10.32
CA THR A 38 -21.74 -2.46 -10.42
C THR A 38 -22.71 -2.25 -9.26
N ILE A 39 -22.51 -1.18 -8.50
CA ILE A 39 -23.32 -0.81 -7.35
C ILE A 39 -24.18 0.38 -7.74
N ALA A 40 -25.50 0.22 -7.71
CA ALA A 40 -26.45 1.25 -8.14
C ALA A 40 -26.68 2.35 -7.07
N SER A 41 -26.45 2.03 -5.80
CA SER A 41 -26.63 2.96 -4.68
C SER A 41 -25.59 2.72 -3.61
N GLN A 42 -25.42 3.67 -2.69
CA GLN A 42 -24.51 3.48 -1.55
C GLN A 42 -25.00 2.31 -0.68
N THR A 43 -24.16 1.28 -0.55
CA THR A 43 -24.46 0.05 0.18
C THR A 43 -23.17 -0.58 0.68
N GLU A 44 -23.32 -1.55 1.55
CA GLU A 44 -22.22 -2.37 2.04
C GLU A 44 -21.72 -3.31 0.94
N VAL A 45 -20.40 -3.50 0.89
CA VAL A 45 -19.72 -4.43 -0.02
C VAL A 45 -19.02 -5.48 0.82
N THR A 46 -19.34 -6.73 0.59
CA THR A 46 -18.69 -7.86 1.22
C THR A 46 -17.71 -8.51 0.25
N THR A 47 -16.50 -8.79 0.73
CA THR A 47 -15.50 -9.56 0.02
C THR A 47 -15.21 -10.85 0.77
N ALA A 48 -15.10 -11.95 0.04
CA ALA A 48 -14.71 -13.22 0.61
C ALA A 48 -13.60 -13.89 -0.22
N PHE A 49 -12.70 -14.55 0.49
CA PHE A 49 -11.74 -15.49 -0.10
C PHE A 49 -12.25 -16.89 0.16
N PHE A 50 -12.19 -17.74 -0.82
CA PHE A 50 -12.72 -19.09 -0.69
C PHE A 50 -11.86 -20.14 -1.36
N LEU A 51 -11.98 -21.35 -0.84
CA LEU A 51 -11.47 -22.58 -1.42
C LEU A 51 -12.66 -23.54 -1.53
N ASP A 52 -13.11 -23.82 -2.74
CA ASP A 52 -14.30 -24.61 -3.00
C ASP A 52 -14.00 -25.97 -3.62
N ASN A 53 -14.54 -27.02 -3.01
CA ASN A 53 -14.44 -28.41 -3.48
C ASN A 53 -13.02 -28.91 -3.79
N MET A 54 -12.03 -28.46 -3.02
CA MET A 54 -10.62 -28.79 -3.20
C MET A 54 -9.99 -29.26 -1.90
N GLN A 55 -9.01 -30.14 -2.02
CA GLN A 55 -8.12 -30.49 -0.93
C GLN A 55 -6.81 -29.74 -1.11
N GLY A 56 -6.26 -29.20 -0.01
CA GLY A 56 -4.99 -28.48 -0.03
C GLY A 56 -5.08 -27.09 0.59
N TRP A 57 -4.19 -26.21 0.16
CA TRP A 57 -4.02 -24.87 0.70
C TRP A 57 -4.12 -23.83 -0.40
N ALA A 58 -4.79 -22.73 -0.12
CA ALA A 58 -4.77 -21.55 -0.98
C ALA A 58 -4.18 -20.38 -0.19
N TYR A 59 -3.25 -19.67 -0.81
CA TYR A 59 -2.63 -18.48 -0.25
C TYR A 59 -3.13 -17.25 -0.99
N PHE A 60 -3.57 -16.24 -0.25
CA PHE A 60 -4.04 -14.98 -0.80
C PHE A 60 -3.12 -13.86 -0.33
N SER A 61 -2.72 -12.99 -1.25
CA SER A 61 -1.85 -11.85 -0.96
C SER A 61 -2.22 -10.64 -1.81
N CYS A 62 -1.76 -9.47 -1.42
CA CYS A 62 -1.89 -8.22 -2.18
C CYS A 62 -3.33 -7.86 -2.55
N PHE A 63 -4.27 -8.07 -1.61
CA PHE A 63 -5.67 -7.72 -1.83
C PHE A 63 -5.83 -6.21 -2.08
N GLN A 64 -6.63 -5.88 -3.09
CA GLN A 64 -6.96 -4.51 -3.47
C GLN A 64 -8.45 -4.39 -3.73
N LEU A 65 -9.10 -3.45 -3.05
CA LEU A 65 -10.50 -3.07 -3.31
C LEU A 65 -10.51 -1.61 -3.76
N GLU A 66 -11.10 -1.32 -4.90
CA GLU A 66 -11.15 0.03 -5.44
C GLU A 66 -12.50 0.35 -6.09
N LYS A 67 -12.85 1.63 -6.09
CA LYS A 67 -14.00 2.15 -6.82
C LYS A 67 -13.55 2.56 -8.22
N SER A 68 -13.66 1.65 -9.19
CA SER A 68 -13.25 1.86 -10.57
C SER A 68 -14.12 1.06 -11.52
N ALA A 69 -14.16 1.44 -12.78
CA ALA A 69 -14.85 0.70 -13.84
C ALA A 69 -14.17 -0.65 -14.19
N ALA A 70 -12.90 -0.80 -13.85
CA ALA A 70 -12.12 -2.02 -14.00
C ALA A 70 -11.04 -2.09 -12.92
N ALA A 71 -10.69 -3.31 -12.50
CA ALA A 71 -9.59 -3.52 -11.55
C ALA A 71 -8.28 -2.98 -12.13
N ASN A 72 -7.61 -2.15 -11.37
CA ASN A 72 -6.28 -1.66 -11.74
C ASN A 72 -5.28 -2.81 -11.60
N LYS A 73 -4.61 -3.16 -12.69
CA LYS A 73 -3.67 -4.30 -12.73
C LYS A 73 -2.33 -4.00 -12.07
N PHE A 74 -2.06 -2.75 -11.70
CA PHE A 74 -0.75 -2.33 -11.22
C PHE A 74 -0.86 -1.55 -9.92
N ASN A 75 0.07 -1.83 -9.00
CA ASN A 75 0.34 -0.91 -7.92
C ASN A 75 0.79 0.42 -8.53
N MET A 76 0.24 1.53 -8.07
CA MET A 76 0.61 2.86 -8.57
C MET A 76 2.03 3.26 -8.16
N LEU A 77 2.57 2.61 -7.12
CA LEU A 77 3.95 2.78 -6.69
C LEU A 77 4.88 1.92 -7.55
N ARG A 78 5.90 2.57 -8.11
CA ARG A 78 7.02 1.88 -8.74
C ARG A 78 7.90 1.24 -7.65
N ASN A 79 8.45 0.06 -7.92
CA ASN A 79 9.32 -0.64 -6.97
C ASN A 79 8.68 -0.77 -5.56
N ALA A 80 7.39 -1.11 -5.54
CA ALA A 80 6.61 -1.19 -4.31
C ALA A 80 7.08 -2.30 -3.35
N PHE A 81 7.74 -3.32 -3.88
CA PHE A 81 8.29 -4.45 -3.14
C PHE A 81 9.81 -4.36 -2.94
N PHE A 82 10.41 -3.19 -3.18
CA PHE A 82 11.83 -2.94 -3.00
C PHE A 82 12.76 -3.93 -3.72
N GLU A 83 12.40 -4.35 -4.94
CA GLU A 83 13.23 -5.22 -5.75
C GLU A 83 14.51 -4.51 -6.25
N GLU A 84 14.42 -3.20 -6.47
CA GLU A 84 15.51 -2.35 -6.91
C GLU A 84 15.94 -1.39 -5.81
N ALA A 85 17.24 -1.10 -5.72
CA ALA A 85 17.79 -0.18 -4.73
C ALA A 85 17.19 1.23 -4.84
N PHE A 86 16.90 1.84 -3.71
CA PHE A 86 16.53 3.24 -3.61
C PHE A 86 17.78 4.13 -3.45
N ASN A 87 17.68 5.40 -3.84
CA ASN A 87 18.79 6.36 -3.79
C ASN A 87 18.31 7.80 -3.54
N ALA A 88 19.26 8.74 -3.50
CA ALA A 88 18.96 10.15 -3.27
C ALA A 88 18.26 10.84 -4.46
N THR A 89 18.31 10.28 -5.67
CA THR A 89 17.65 10.82 -6.86
C THR A 89 16.23 10.32 -7.05
N GLY A 90 15.92 9.12 -6.55
CA GLY A 90 14.62 8.47 -6.73
C GLY A 90 14.46 7.81 -8.11
N GLU A 91 15.56 7.46 -8.76
CA GLU A 91 15.60 6.91 -10.10
C GLU A 91 14.78 5.62 -10.24
N ASN A 92 14.81 4.77 -9.20
CA ASN A 92 14.04 3.53 -9.11
C ASN A 92 12.73 3.67 -8.35
N GLY A 93 12.15 4.88 -8.32
CA GLY A 93 10.89 5.17 -7.68
C GLY A 93 11.03 5.82 -6.30
N TRP A 94 11.84 5.26 -5.40
CA TRP A 94 11.99 5.76 -4.05
C TRP A 94 13.19 6.67 -3.87
N LYS A 95 12.92 7.91 -3.47
CA LYS A 95 13.94 8.91 -3.14
C LYS A 95 14.23 8.91 -1.65
N LEU A 96 15.48 8.64 -1.29
CA LEU A 96 15.97 8.68 0.08
C LEU A 96 16.40 10.10 0.47
N SER A 97 15.86 10.62 1.57
CA SER A 97 16.26 11.89 2.17
C SER A 97 17.09 11.67 3.42
N GLN A 98 18.15 12.45 3.57
CA GLN A 98 19.12 12.39 4.68
C GLN A 98 19.69 10.99 4.94
N GLY A 99 19.82 10.20 3.86
CA GLY A 99 20.28 8.83 3.92
C GLY A 99 21.75 8.68 4.32
N GLU A 100 22.08 7.45 4.69
CA GLU A 100 23.43 6.97 5.01
C GLU A 100 23.70 5.66 4.26
N SER A 101 24.95 5.24 4.17
CA SER A 101 25.33 4.00 3.47
C SER A 101 24.70 2.74 4.03
N ALA A 102 24.24 2.77 5.28
CA ALA A 102 23.54 1.66 5.91
C ALA A 102 22.04 1.59 5.58
N ASP A 103 21.48 2.64 4.96
CA ASP A 103 20.10 2.64 4.46
C ASP A 103 20.08 1.90 3.12
N GLN A 104 19.52 0.72 3.10
CA GLN A 104 19.59 -0.16 1.93
C GLN A 104 18.46 -1.19 1.93
N ILE A 105 18.29 -1.89 0.83
CA ILE A 105 17.42 -3.05 0.76
C ILE A 105 18.11 -4.22 1.47
N VAL A 106 17.35 -4.93 2.28
CA VAL A 106 17.76 -6.16 2.96
C VAL A 106 16.71 -7.24 2.76
N THR A 107 17.07 -8.48 3.03
CA THR A 107 16.13 -9.61 3.02
C THR A 107 15.75 -9.97 4.43
N ASP A 108 14.47 -9.85 4.74
CA ASP A 108 13.86 -10.35 5.98
C ASP A 108 13.36 -11.78 5.76
N SER A 109 13.48 -12.64 6.77
CA SER A 109 13.09 -14.06 6.65
C SER A 109 11.58 -14.28 6.53
N VAL A 110 10.76 -13.29 6.92
CA VAL A 110 9.30 -13.39 6.92
C VAL A 110 8.69 -12.63 5.73
N LYS A 111 9.26 -11.46 5.39
CA LYS A 111 8.68 -10.54 4.41
C LYS A 111 9.46 -10.47 3.09
N GLY A 112 10.59 -11.14 2.98
CA GLY A 112 11.44 -11.03 1.80
C GLY A 112 12.17 -9.70 1.72
N LYS A 113 12.26 -9.11 0.53
CA LYS A 113 12.93 -7.82 0.36
C LYS A 113 12.20 -6.69 1.05
N CYS A 114 12.93 -5.87 1.78
CA CYS A 114 12.41 -4.69 2.45
C CYS A 114 13.44 -3.55 2.48
N ALA A 115 12.96 -2.33 2.55
CA ALA A 115 13.78 -1.16 2.77
C ALA A 115 14.14 -1.03 4.24
N ARG A 116 15.43 -1.02 4.57
CA ARG A 116 15.94 -0.70 5.90
C ARG A 116 16.37 0.76 5.97
N LEU A 117 15.84 1.49 6.92
CA LEU A 117 16.32 2.80 7.35
C LEU A 117 17.00 2.66 8.71
N ARG A 118 18.32 2.87 8.75
CA ARG A 118 19.06 2.87 9.99
C ARG A 118 18.75 4.10 10.82
N GLY A 119 18.45 3.91 12.10
CA GLY A 119 18.18 5.02 13.00
C GLY A 119 19.38 5.96 13.16
N ASN A 120 19.10 7.26 13.26
CA ASN A 120 20.05 8.30 13.56
C ASN A 120 19.32 9.45 14.28
N LEU A 121 19.74 9.75 15.51
CA LEU A 121 19.06 10.71 16.39
C LEU A 121 19.06 12.16 15.86
N SER A 122 19.94 12.48 14.91
CA SER A 122 20.08 13.82 14.33
C SER A 122 19.43 13.95 12.95
N LYS A 123 18.92 12.84 12.34
CA LYS A 123 18.43 12.85 10.98
C LYS A 123 16.92 12.64 10.87
N ASN A 124 16.32 13.36 9.93
CA ASN A 124 14.91 13.21 9.56
C ASN A 124 14.81 12.37 8.28
N LYS A 125 15.04 11.06 8.41
CA LYS A 125 15.05 10.16 7.24
C LYS A 125 13.65 9.89 6.74
N ASN A 126 13.52 9.81 5.43
CA ASN A 126 12.34 9.29 4.75
C ASN A 126 12.69 8.71 3.39
N LEU A 127 11.85 7.76 2.96
CA LEU A 127 11.71 7.36 1.56
C LEU A 127 10.45 8.02 1.00
N MET A 128 10.57 8.64 -0.15
CA MET A 128 9.47 9.34 -0.80
C MET A 128 9.33 8.91 -2.25
N GLN A 129 8.11 8.74 -2.70
CA GLN A 129 7.77 8.54 -4.10
C GLN A 129 6.64 9.46 -4.52
N THR A 130 6.77 10.06 -5.71
CA THR A 130 5.71 10.85 -6.35
C THR A 130 5.01 10.00 -7.39
N VAL A 131 3.72 9.76 -7.17
CA VAL A 131 2.82 9.14 -8.14
C VAL A 131 2.17 10.26 -8.95
N LYS A 132 2.46 10.29 -10.25
CA LYS A 132 1.80 11.23 -11.16
C LYS A 132 0.44 10.68 -11.54
N VAL A 133 -0.57 11.17 -10.89
CA VAL A 133 -1.98 10.84 -11.09
C VAL A 133 -2.80 12.10 -10.97
N SER A 134 -3.74 12.29 -11.88
CA SER A 134 -4.63 13.45 -11.90
C SER A 134 -6.09 13.04 -11.76
N GLY A 135 -6.89 13.89 -11.17
CA GLY A 135 -8.32 13.68 -10.98
C GLY A 135 -8.97 14.87 -10.31
N LYS A 136 -10.11 14.64 -9.71
CA LYS A 136 -10.93 15.67 -9.06
C LYS A 136 -11.07 15.42 -7.56
N GLU A 137 -11.32 16.46 -6.81
CA GLU A 137 -11.74 16.35 -5.41
C GLU A 137 -12.88 15.33 -5.25
N GLY A 138 -12.73 14.42 -4.29
CA GLY A 138 -13.67 13.35 -4.01
C GLY A 138 -13.20 11.97 -4.45
N ASP A 139 -12.14 11.88 -5.25
CA ASP A 139 -11.47 10.61 -5.50
C ASP A 139 -10.86 10.07 -4.21
N VAL A 140 -10.84 8.75 -4.08
CA VAL A 140 -10.36 8.05 -2.88
C VAL A 140 -9.29 7.05 -3.29
N PHE A 141 -8.16 7.07 -2.59
CA PHE A 141 -7.11 6.07 -2.73
C PHE A 141 -6.87 5.36 -1.40
N VAL A 142 -6.31 4.18 -1.47
CA VAL A 142 -5.90 3.40 -0.30
C VAL A 142 -4.43 3.09 -0.43
N PHE A 143 -3.71 3.19 0.67
CA PHE A 143 -2.33 2.70 0.75
C PHE A 143 -2.18 1.74 1.94
N GLY A 144 -1.23 0.84 1.84
CA GLY A 144 -0.87 -0.08 2.90
C GLY A 144 0.61 -0.44 2.83
N CYS A 145 1.20 -0.72 3.97
CA CYS A 145 2.61 -1.05 4.11
C CYS A 145 2.81 -1.92 5.35
N SER A 146 3.62 -2.96 5.24
CA SER A 146 4.13 -3.64 6.43
C SER A 146 5.35 -2.90 6.94
N VAL A 147 5.41 -2.67 8.24
CA VAL A 147 6.50 -1.95 8.89
C VAL A 147 6.97 -2.69 10.14
N LYS A 148 8.26 -2.57 10.46
CA LYS A 148 8.86 -3.15 11.66
C LYS A 148 9.92 -2.20 12.19
N ALA A 149 9.89 -1.88 13.49
CA ALA A 149 10.93 -1.11 14.14
C ALA A 149 10.86 -1.25 15.67
N ASP A 150 12.00 -1.11 16.33
CA ASP A 150 12.08 -0.78 17.76
C ASP A 150 12.23 0.74 17.85
N ALA A 151 11.11 1.45 17.75
CA ALA A 151 11.07 2.90 17.61
C ALA A 151 10.97 3.61 18.96
N ILE A 152 11.58 4.79 19.04
CA ILE A 152 11.48 5.64 20.23
C ILE A 152 10.08 6.28 20.23
N PRO A 153 9.26 6.05 21.28
CA PRO A 153 7.96 6.69 21.42
C PRO A 153 8.04 8.22 21.40
N GLY A 154 7.05 8.86 20.79
CA GLY A 154 6.99 10.32 20.66
C GLY A 154 7.84 10.88 19.51
N ARG A 155 8.58 10.05 18.79
CA ARG A 155 9.30 10.41 17.56
C ARG A 155 8.58 9.92 16.32
N ILE A 156 8.91 10.48 15.16
CA ILE A 156 8.20 10.18 13.93
C ILE A 156 8.58 8.79 13.41
N PHE A 157 7.58 7.90 13.40
CA PHE A 157 7.54 6.62 12.72
C PHE A 157 6.14 6.47 12.12
N ARG A 158 6.02 6.73 10.81
CA ARG A 158 4.71 6.80 10.15
C ARG A 158 4.77 6.63 8.64
N VAL A 159 3.62 6.37 8.03
CA VAL A 159 3.39 6.53 6.60
C VAL A 159 2.53 7.76 6.37
N ARG A 160 2.91 8.60 5.41
CA ARG A 160 2.18 9.83 5.09
C ARG A 160 1.95 9.92 3.59
N ALA A 161 0.75 10.31 3.20
CA ALA A 161 0.39 10.63 1.83
C ALA A 161 0.05 12.12 1.73
N VAL A 162 0.51 12.78 0.66
CA VAL A 162 0.25 14.20 0.37
C VAL A 162 -0.32 14.32 -1.03
N VAL A 163 -1.53 14.81 -1.15
CA VAL A 163 -2.17 15.14 -2.44
C VAL A 163 -1.80 16.56 -2.82
N HIS A 164 -1.29 16.75 -4.03
CA HIS A 164 -0.94 18.05 -4.59
C HIS A 164 -1.98 18.49 -5.59
N PHE A 165 -2.65 19.59 -5.30
CA PHE A 165 -3.64 20.18 -6.20
C PHE A 165 -2.98 21.10 -7.22
N THR A 166 -3.65 21.31 -8.35
CA THR A 166 -3.18 22.18 -9.44
C THR A 166 -3.06 23.63 -9.02
N ASP A 167 -3.83 24.06 -8.02
CA ASP A 167 -3.76 25.40 -7.40
C ASP A 167 -2.62 25.55 -6.38
N LYS A 168 -1.72 24.55 -6.30
CA LYS A 168 -0.57 24.47 -5.40
C LYS A 168 -0.91 24.29 -3.91
N THR A 169 -2.17 24.07 -3.57
CA THR A 169 -2.55 23.65 -2.23
C THR A 169 -2.33 22.13 -2.05
N THR A 170 -2.32 21.66 -0.81
CA THR A 170 -2.15 20.24 -0.48
C THR A 170 -3.13 19.80 0.58
N THR A 171 -3.45 18.51 0.58
CA THR A 171 -4.04 17.82 1.73
C THR A 171 -3.22 16.60 2.07
N GLU A 172 -3.23 16.17 3.32
CA GLU A 172 -2.42 15.02 3.75
C GLU A 172 -3.21 14.02 4.58
N THR A 173 -2.80 12.78 4.48
CA THR A 173 -3.23 11.67 5.34
C THR A 173 -2.01 11.11 6.04
N ILE A 174 -2.09 10.97 7.36
CA ILE A 174 -1.01 10.46 8.20
C ILE A 174 -1.49 9.20 8.93
N VAL A 175 -0.70 8.15 8.86
CA VAL A 175 -0.88 6.93 9.64
C VAL A 175 0.37 6.70 10.49
N ASN A 176 0.23 6.93 11.79
CA ASN A 176 1.32 6.67 12.73
C ASN A 176 1.45 5.16 12.97
N CYS A 177 2.68 4.67 12.88
CA CYS A 177 3.01 3.29 13.26
C CYS A 177 3.09 3.19 14.80
N ASN A 178 2.77 2.02 15.33
CA ASN A 178 2.84 1.79 16.77
C ASN A 178 4.31 1.58 17.19
N PRO A 179 4.92 2.48 17.98
CA PRO A 179 6.31 2.37 18.39
C PRO A 179 6.57 1.28 19.44
N TYR A 180 5.51 0.73 20.04
CA TYR A 180 5.60 -0.34 21.04
C TYR A 180 5.52 -1.75 20.43
N VAL A 181 5.26 -1.85 19.11
CA VAL A 181 5.25 -3.11 18.38
C VAL A 181 6.56 -3.26 17.63
N THR A 182 7.43 -4.13 18.13
CA THR A 182 8.76 -4.39 17.55
C THR A 182 8.75 -5.42 16.44
N GLU A 183 7.65 -6.15 16.28
CA GLU A 183 7.42 -7.09 15.20
C GLU A 183 6.76 -6.43 13.98
N TRP A 184 6.58 -7.19 12.90
CA TRP A 184 5.88 -6.71 11.73
C TRP A 184 4.44 -6.31 12.05
N GLN A 185 4.09 -5.07 11.76
CA GLN A 185 2.73 -4.54 11.81
C GLN A 185 2.31 -4.06 10.43
N PHE A 186 1.05 -4.26 10.07
CA PHE A 186 0.48 -3.71 8.85
C PHE A 186 -0.22 -2.39 9.16
N VAL A 187 0.17 -1.34 8.43
CA VAL A 187 -0.46 -0.03 8.51
C VAL A 187 -1.14 0.30 7.19
N ASN A 188 -2.32 0.85 7.25
CA ASN A 188 -3.06 1.29 6.07
C ASN A 188 -3.75 2.63 6.32
N GLY A 189 -4.09 3.30 5.24
CA GLY A 189 -4.79 4.58 5.30
C GLY A 189 -5.61 4.84 4.05
N VAL A 190 -6.60 5.71 4.22
CA VAL A 190 -7.43 6.19 3.12
C VAL A 190 -7.03 7.62 2.78
N ILE A 191 -6.60 7.84 1.55
CA ILE A 191 -6.26 9.16 1.04
C ILE A 191 -7.52 9.78 0.47
N LEU A 192 -8.02 10.82 1.14
CA LEU A 192 -9.14 11.62 0.65
C LEU A 192 -8.57 12.80 -0.14
N THR A 193 -8.96 12.92 -1.41
CA THR A 193 -8.58 14.07 -2.24
C THR A 193 -9.44 15.30 -1.97
N ARG A 194 -10.26 15.27 -0.93
CA ARG A 194 -11.07 16.40 -0.45
C ARG A 194 -10.71 16.70 1.00
N LYS A 195 -10.51 17.97 1.29
CA LYS A 195 -10.42 18.44 2.68
C LYS A 195 -11.83 18.49 3.27
N ASP A 196 -12.00 18.06 4.50
CA ASP A 196 -13.27 18.13 5.20
C ASP A 196 -13.86 19.54 5.14
N GLY A 197 -15.15 19.63 4.77
CA GLY A 197 -15.87 20.89 4.61
C GLY A 197 -15.58 21.66 3.31
N SER A 198 -14.75 21.13 2.41
CA SER A 198 -14.52 21.74 1.10
C SER A 198 -15.71 21.55 0.18
N THR A 199 -16.16 22.64 -0.42
CA THR A 199 -17.20 22.66 -1.48
C THR A 199 -16.60 22.96 -2.86
N THR A 200 -15.26 23.05 -2.95
CA THR A 200 -14.57 23.38 -4.20
C THR A 200 -14.34 22.14 -5.05
N ASN A 201 -14.45 22.27 -6.37
CA ASN A 201 -14.15 21.18 -7.32
C ASN A 201 -12.67 21.30 -7.78
N LYS A 202 -11.74 21.16 -6.85
CA LYS A 202 -10.31 21.20 -7.19
C LYS A 202 -9.90 19.98 -8.00
N THR A 203 -8.90 20.17 -8.84
CA THR A 203 -8.20 19.08 -9.51
C THR A 203 -6.82 18.86 -8.86
N TYR A 204 -6.38 17.61 -8.76
CA TYR A 204 -5.05 17.27 -8.28
C TYR A 204 -4.18 16.74 -9.44
N GLU A 205 -2.86 16.83 -9.28
CA GLU A 205 -1.87 16.47 -10.31
C GLU A 205 -0.88 15.40 -9.85
N SER A 206 -0.80 15.11 -8.54
CA SER A 206 0.05 14.05 -8.01
C SER A 206 -0.26 13.71 -6.57
N ILE A 207 0.19 12.53 -6.16
CA ILE A 207 0.19 12.08 -4.77
C ILE A 207 1.63 11.70 -4.41
N GLN A 208 2.12 12.18 -3.27
CA GLN A 208 3.41 11.78 -2.71
C GLN A 208 3.19 10.85 -1.53
N ILE A 209 3.89 9.73 -1.53
CA ILE A 209 3.90 8.77 -0.41
C ILE A 209 5.26 8.88 0.29
N TYR A 210 5.22 8.97 1.62
CA TYR A 210 6.38 9.04 2.49
C TYR A 210 6.37 7.90 3.50
N LEU A 211 7.48 7.21 3.62
CA LEU A 211 7.81 6.31 4.71
C LEU A 211 8.79 7.07 5.60
N GLU A 212 8.34 7.53 6.78
CA GLU A 212 9.09 8.47 7.62
C GLU A 212 9.60 7.81 8.89
N TYR A 213 10.90 7.91 9.11
CA TYR A 213 11.60 7.42 10.30
C TYR A 213 12.61 8.46 10.78
N GLN A 214 12.19 9.33 11.70
CA GLN A 214 12.93 10.54 12.01
C GLN A 214 13.44 10.57 13.45
N LYS A 215 14.72 10.94 13.61
CA LYS A 215 15.41 11.07 14.90
C LYS A 215 15.31 9.83 15.76
N GLN A 216 15.40 8.67 15.17
CA GLN A 216 15.31 7.36 15.79
C GLN A 216 16.71 6.78 16.08
N GLN A 217 16.78 5.72 16.84
CA GLN A 217 18.05 5.08 17.22
C GLN A 217 18.25 3.74 16.52
N ASN A 218 17.24 2.88 16.51
CA ASN A 218 17.30 1.54 15.96
C ASN A 218 16.87 1.53 14.49
N ASP A 219 16.97 0.37 13.82
CA ASP A 219 16.59 0.24 12.43
C ASP A 219 15.06 0.13 12.24
N ALA A 220 14.55 0.68 11.15
CA ALA A 220 13.19 0.44 10.68
C ALA A 220 13.20 -0.28 9.33
N PHE A 221 12.18 -1.11 9.11
CA PHE A 221 11.99 -1.89 7.89
C PHE A 221 10.59 -1.62 7.32
N PHE A 222 10.51 -1.48 6.01
CA PHE A 222 9.28 -1.22 5.25
C PHE A 222 9.19 -2.18 4.06
N THR A 223 7.97 -2.73 3.79
CA THR A 223 7.67 -3.56 2.61
C THR A 223 6.21 -3.51 2.23
#